data_d5acd73b121eb46f591009b1e19290cd
#
_entry.id   d5acd73b121eb46f591009b1e19290cd
#
_cell.length_a   1.000
_cell.length_b   1.000
_cell.length_c   1.000
_cell.angle_alpha   90.00
_cell.angle_beta   90.00
_cell.angle_gamma   90.00
#
_symmetry.space_group_name_H-M   'P 1'
#
loop_
_entity.id
_entity.type
_entity.pdbx_description
1 polymer ?
#
loop_
_entity_poly.entity_id
_entity_poly.type
_entity_poly.pdbx_seq_one_letter_code
_entity_poly.pdbx_strand_id
1 'polypeptide(L)' 'MPVPELSLTEERIVLLLAEGRSKREIAEAVGLDERTVGWHLERAGRKLERASALHKRVRENKQ' A
#
# COMPACT_ATOMS: atom_id res chain seq x y z
N MET A 1 -7.70 -1.02 10.08
CA MET A 1 -8.75 -0.51 9.20
C MET A 1 -8.22 -0.35 7.80
N PRO A 2 -8.88 -0.91 6.78
CA PRO A 2 -8.37 -0.76 5.42
C PRO A 2 -8.47 0.68 4.93
N VAL A 3 -7.53 1.07 4.10
CA VAL A 3 -7.57 2.38 3.43
C VAL A 3 -8.63 2.29 2.34
N PRO A 4 -9.70 3.12 2.38
CA PRO A 4 -10.81 3.00 1.43
C PRO A 4 -10.41 3.13 -0.04
N GLU A 5 -9.29 3.79 -0.32
CA GLU A 5 -8.80 4.01 -1.67
C GLU A 5 -8.02 2.84 -2.25
N LEU A 6 -7.65 1.85 -1.42
CA LEU A 6 -6.92 0.69 -1.88
C LEU A 6 -7.87 -0.40 -2.36
N SER A 7 -7.54 -1.02 -3.50
CA SER A 7 -8.25 -2.22 -3.95
C SER A 7 -7.86 -3.40 -3.06
N LEU A 8 -8.62 -4.48 -3.12
CA LEU A 8 -8.30 -5.70 -2.36
C LEU A 8 -6.91 -6.23 -2.71
N THR A 9 -6.56 -6.21 -3.99
CA THR A 9 -5.24 -6.65 -4.43
C THR A 9 -4.14 -5.77 -3.86
N GLU A 10 -4.31 -4.46 -3.91
CA GLU A 10 -3.34 -3.52 -3.36
C GLU A 10 -3.18 -3.71 -1.85
N GLU A 11 -4.28 -3.92 -1.15
CA GLU A 11 -4.28 -4.19 0.28
C GLU A 11 -3.48 -5.43 0.62
N ARG A 12 -3.70 -6.53 -0.11
CA ARG A 12 -2.96 -7.77 0.10
C ARG A 12 -1.47 -7.58 -0.15
N ILE A 13 -1.13 -6.87 -1.21
CA ILE A 13 0.27 -6.60 -1.55
C ILE A 13 0.95 -5.80 -0.43
N VAL A 14 0.29 -4.77 0.05
CA VAL A 14 0.82 -3.93 1.14
C VAL A 14 1.01 -4.74 2.42
N LEU A 15 0.05 -5.60 2.76
CA LEU A 15 0.15 -6.46 3.94
C LEU A 15 1.32 -7.42 3.84
N LEU A 16 1.51 -8.05 2.67
CA LEU A 16 2.63 -8.97 2.45
C LEU A 16 3.96 -8.23 2.53
N LEU A 17 4.02 -7.03 1.99
CA LEU A 17 5.22 -6.20 2.09
C LEU A 17 5.52 -5.87 3.55
N ALA A 18 4.51 -5.55 4.34
CA ALA A 18 4.66 -5.26 5.77
C ALA A 18 5.16 -6.46 6.55
N GLU A 19 4.88 -7.68 6.06
CA GLU A 19 5.38 -8.92 6.65
C GLU A 19 6.84 -9.20 6.29
N GLY A 20 7.45 -8.37 5.48
CA GLY A 20 8.83 -8.54 5.06
C GLY A 20 9.02 -9.41 3.82
N ARG A 21 7.97 -9.67 3.05
CA ARG A 21 8.06 -10.46 1.83
C ARG A 21 8.70 -9.65 0.71
N SER A 22 9.47 -10.35 -0.14
CA SER A 22 10.05 -9.72 -1.33
C SER A 22 8.98 -9.54 -2.42
N LYS A 23 9.27 -8.68 -3.40
CA LYS A 23 8.38 -8.51 -4.56
C LYS A 23 8.07 -9.83 -5.23
N ARG A 24 9.09 -10.68 -5.37
CA ARG A 24 8.96 -12.00 -6.00
C ARG A 24 7.97 -12.87 -5.22
N GLU A 25 8.13 -12.92 -3.90
CA GLU A 25 7.24 -13.69 -3.05
C GLU A 25 5.82 -13.16 -3.10
N ILE A 26 5.67 -11.83 -3.10
CA ILE A 26 4.37 -11.19 -3.21
C ILE A 26 3.72 -11.54 -4.56
N ALA A 27 4.49 -11.47 -5.63
CA ALA A 27 3.99 -11.78 -6.97
C ALA A 27 3.46 -13.22 -7.03
N GLU A 28 4.17 -14.15 -6.45
CA GLU A 28 3.75 -15.55 -6.40
C GLU A 28 2.46 -15.71 -5.56
N ALA A 29 2.40 -15.02 -4.43
CA ALA A 29 1.25 -15.11 -3.52
C ALA A 29 -0.04 -14.56 -4.12
N VAL A 30 0.05 -13.47 -4.90
CA VAL A 30 -1.14 -12.83 -5.48
C VAL A 30 -1.39 -13.23 -6.93
N GLY A 31 -0.52 -14.05 -7.52
CA GLY A 31 -0.69 -14.54 -8.89
C GLY A 31 -0.42 -13.50 -9.97
N LEU A 32 0.45 -12.55 -9.70
CA LEU A 32 0.84 -11.51 -10.64
C LEU A 32 2.34 -11.57 -10.90
N ASP A 33 2.82 -10.84 -11.91
CA ASP A 33 4.26 -10.73 -12.14
C ASP A 33 4.84 -9.63 -11.25
N GLU A 34 6.18 -9.62 -11.11
CA GLU A 34 6.86 -8.64 -10.26
C GLU A 34 6.65 -7.21 -10.73
N ARG A 35 6.56 -7.01 -12.04
CA ARG A 35 6.35 -5.69 -12.62
C ARG A 35 5.01 -5.12 -12.22
N THR A 36 3.96 -5.94 -12.30
CA THR A 36 2.61 -5.54 -11.90
C THR A 36 2.55 -5.28 -10.40
N VAL A 37 3.22 -6.11 -9.61
CA VAL A 37 3.33 -5.89 -8.16
C VAL A 37 3.99 -4.55 -7.87
N GLY A 38 5.07 -4.24 -8.57
CA GLY A 38 5.76 -2.95 -8.43
C GLY A 38 4.85 -1.78 -8.74
N TRP A 39 4.03 -1.88 -9.79
CA TRP A 39 3.07 -0.87 -10.16
C TRP A 39 2.01 -0.65 -9.06
N HIS A 40 1.47 -1.74 -8.52
CA HIS A 40 0.51 -1.66 -7.42
C HIS A 40 1.13 -1.05 -6.16
N LEU A 41 2.37 -1.40 -5.86
CA LEU A 41 3.08 -0.84 -4.71
C LEU A 41 3.27 0.67 -4.86
N GLU A 42 3.62 1.11 -6.06
CA GLU A 42 3.79 2.52 -6.33
C GLU A 42 2.48 3.28 -6.15
N ARG A 43 1.38 2.75 -6.69
CA ARG A 43 0.07 3.36 -6.54
C ARG A 43 -0.39 3.37 -5.08
N ALA A 44 -0.22 2.25 -4.40
CA ALA A 44 -0.59 2.14 -2.99
C ALA A 44 0.23 3.12 -2.14
N GLY A 45 1.52 3.25 -2.45
CA GLY A 45 2.38 4.21 -1.77
C GLY A 45 1.89 5.65 -1.89
N ARG A 46 1.48 6.04 -3.08
CA ARG A 46 0.93 7.39 -3.30
C ARG A 46 -0.36 7.62 -2.52
N LYS A 47 -1.25 6.64 -2.50
CA LYS A 47 -2.51 6.71 -1.76
C LYS A 47 -2.26 6.81 -0.25
N LEU A 48 -1.33 6.01 0.24
CA LEU A 48 -0.96 6.02 1.65
C LEU A 48 -0.27 7.32 2.06
N GLU A 49 0.55 7.87 1.20
CA GLU A 49 1.19 9.17 1.45
C GLU A 49 0.14 10.27 1.56
N ARG A 50 -0.85 10.25 0.67
CA ARG A 50 -1.93 11.24 0.69
C ARG A 50 -2.73 11.14 1.99
N ALA A 51 -3.09 9.93 2.39
CA ALA A 51 -3.82 9.70 3.63
C ALA A 51 -2.99 10.11 4.84
N SER A 52 -1.70 9.79 4.85
CA SER A 52 -0.79 10.17 5.91
C SER A 52 -0.61 11.67 6.01
N ALA A 53 -0.51 12.37 4.88
CA ALA A 53 -0.38 13.81 4.84
C ALA A 53 -1.63 14.50 5.41
N LEU A 54 -2.82 14.01 5.05
CA LEU A 54 -4.08 14.53 5.58
C LEU A 54 -4.16 14.33 7.08
N HIS A 55 -3.80 13.15 7.54
CA HIS A 55 -3.83 12.81 8.97
C HIS A 55 -2.86 13.70 9.76
N LYS A 56 -1.68 13.90 9.22
CA LYS A 56 -0.66 14.76 9.83
C LYS A 56 -1.13 16.20 9.91
N ARG A 57 -1.77 16.69 8.84
CA ARG A 57 -2.30 18.06 8.81
C ARG A 57 -3.37 18.27 9.88
N VAL A 58 -4.25 17.29 10.06
CA VAL A 58 -5.28 17.35 11.10
C VAL A 58 -4.64 17.41 12.48
N ARG A 59 -3.60 16.63 12.74
CA ARG A 59 -2.88 16.64 14.01
C ARG A 59 -2.23 17.99 14.28
N GLU A 60 -1.64 18.60 13.26
CA GLU A 60 -0.98 19.89 13.41
C GLU A 60 -1.97 21.01 13.70
N ASN A 61 -3.18 20.92 13.18
CA ASN A 61 -4.22 21.93 13.39
C ASN A 61 -4.91 21.80 14.74
N LYS A 62 -4.54 20.84 15.52
CA LYS A 62 -5.22 20.52 16.77
C LYS A 62 -4.59 21.19 17.99
N GLN A 63 -3.81 22.20 17.81
CA GLN A 63 -3.18 22.90 18.92
C GLN A 63 -4.10 23.95 19.54
#